data_53ff6f425fdccd2c2e28b041a8d79b14
#
_entry.id   53ff6f425fdccd2c2e28b041a8d79b14
#
_cell.length_a   1.000
_cell.length_b   1.000
_cell.length_c   1.000
_cell.angle_alpha   90.00
_cell.angle_beta   90.00
_cell.angle_gamma   90.00
#
_symmetry.space_group_name_H-M   'P 1'
#
loop_
_entity.id
_entity.type
_entity.pdbx_description
1 polymer ?
#
loop_
_entity_poly.entity_id
_entity_poly.type
_entity_poly.pdbx_seq_one_letter_code
_entity_poly.pdbx_strand_id
1 'polypeptide(L)'
;MGAVPEPAEGTAGRVRLALASDIHYAGPREQARGEDADLLQIPNPIQRAALRCWRHRFWMRHPLGNNALLDRFLEQAEQAECTHAIVNGDYAADTASLGLSDEGTWESACLCVHRLRKVFGDRLRLVIGDHELGKLSFFGHYGGLRLASWERATKGLGLAPVWVWDLGVYRLIAVTSTLVALPMFRRDMLPEERPLWEHLRRVHLEELAAALQPLAPHRRWILFCHDPTALPFLAELPAVRQHLDQVALTVIGHLHSPLILWKSWLLAGMPRVRRLGVSVERMSGALRQAAVWKQFRVRLCPSLAGIQLERGGGWVELELSPAGDRPFGWRVHKLRRESARVHR
;
A
#
# COMPACT_ATOMS: atom_id res chain seq x y z
N MET A 1 18.77 14.20 -8.32
CA MET A 1 18.29 13.10 -9.18
C MET A 1 19.50 12.23 -9.52
N GLY A 2 19.72 11.17 -8.76
CA GLY A 2 20.76 10.18 -9.07
C GLY A 2 20.16 9.17 -10.04
N ALA A 3 20.71 9.11 -11.25
CA ALA A 3 20.37 8.06 -12.21
C ALA A 3 20.70 6.71 -11.60
N VAL A 4 19.68 5.85 -11.48
CA VAL A 4 19.87 4.44 -11.12
C VAL A 4 20.61 3.77 -12.27
N PRO A 5 21.69 3.00 -12.03
CA PRO A 5 22.36 2.29 -13.09
C PRO A 5 21.36 1.39 -13.81
N GLU A 6 21.25 1.56 -15.13
CA GLU A 6 20.51 0.65 -15.99
C GLU A 6 21.14 -0.75 -15.84
N PRO A 7 20.33 -1.81 -15.70
CA PRO A 7 20.84 -3.16 -15.78
C PRO A 7 21.46 -3.33 -17.18
N ALA A 8 22.69 -3.87 -17.22
CA ALA A 8 23.43 -4.08 -18.44
C ALA A 8 22.55 -4.71 -19.53
N GLU A 9 22.52 -4.12 -20.70
CA GLU A 9 21.94 -4.70 -21.92
C GLU A 9 22.55 -6.08 -22.11
N GLY A 10 21.76 -7.13 -21.99
CA GLY A 10 22.25 -8.48 -22.30
C GLY A 10 21.75 -9.65 -21.48
N THR A 11 20.87 -9.51 -20.52
CA THR A 11 20.26 -10.68 -19.88
C THR A 11 18.92 -11.02 -20.53
N ALA A 12 18.93 -11.96 -21.45
CA ALA A 12 17.75 -12.67 -21.98
C ALA A 12 17.04 -13.51 -20.87
N GLY A 13 17.14 -13.07 -19.62
CA GLY A 13 16.68 -13.77 -18.43
C GLY A 13 15.39 -13.16 -17.88
N ARG A 14 14.59 -14.00 -17.24
CA ARG A 14 13.42 -13.57 -16.46
C ARG A 14 13.87 -12.79 -15.23
N VAL A 15 13.14 -11.72 -14.91
CA VAL A 15 13.32 -10.95 -13.68
C VAL A 15 12.23 -11.37 -12.69
N ARG A 16 12.65 -11.84 -11.50
CA ARG A 16 11.76 -12.22 -10.42
C ARG A 16 11.71 -11.12 -9.37
N LEU A 17 10.52 -10.59 -9.13
CA LEU A 17 10.26 -9.53 -8.17
C LEU A 17 9.48 -10.09 -6.98
N ALA A 18 9.99 -9.90 -5.76
CA ALA A 18 9.23 -10.15 -4.54
C ALA A 18 8.34 -8.94 -4.25
N LEU A 19 7.03 -9.11 -4.29
CA LEU A 19 6.06 -8.07 -3.95
C LEU A 19 5.47 -8.33 -2.57
N ALA A 20 5.61 -7.38 -1.66
CA ALA A 20 4.95 -7.38 -0.36
C ALA A 20 4.11 -6.12 -0.19
N SER A 21 3.14 -6.16 0.72
CA SER A 21 2.27 -5.04 1.08
C SER A 21 1.78 -5.19 2.51
N ASP A 22 1.41 -4.09 3.15
CA ASP A 22 0.72 -4.11 4.43
C ASP A 22 1.46 -4.98 5.47
N ILE A 23 2.74 -4.63 5.73
CA ILE A 23 3.62 -5.37 6.64
C ILE A 23 3.17 -5.18 8.09
N HIS A 24 2.79 -3.95 8.44
CA HIS A 24 2.33 -3.58 9.79
C HIS A 24 3.31 -4.02 10.88
N TYR A 25 4.59 -3.68 10.69
CA TYR A 25 5.64 -3.94 11.65
C TYR A 25 5.45 -3.08 12.91
N ALA A 26 5.64 -3.66 14.08
CA ALA A 26 5.51 -2.95 15.36
C ALA A 26 6.86 -2.91 16.08
N GLY A 27 7.45 -1.70 16.18
CA GLY A 27 8.66 -1.45 16.97
C GLY A 27 8.39 -1.43 18.48
N PRO A 28 9.46 -1.31 19.30
CA PRO A 28 9.36 -1.36 20.75
C PRO A 28 8.34 -0.38 21.36
N ARG A 29 8.25 0.85 20.84
CA ARG A 29 7.30 1.87 21.34
C ARG A 29 5.85 1.50 21.06
N GLU A 30 5.54 1.00 19.87
CA GLU A 30 4.19 0.53 19.56
C GLU A 30 3.85 -0.72 20.36
N GLN A 31 4.80 -1.66 20.54
CA GLN A 31 4.64 -2.83 21.41
C GLN A 31 4.31 -2.41 22.85
N ALA A 32 5.04 -1.45 23.41
CA ALA A 32 4.81 -0.94 24.76
C ALA A 32 3.46 -0.18 24.91
N ARG A 33 2.98 0.47 23.83
CA ARG A 33 1.69 1.17 23.79
C ARG A 33 0.52 0.20 23.87
N GLY A 34 0.65 -0.99 23.31
CA GLY A 34 -0.35 -2.05 23.36
C GLY A 34 -1.30 -2.09 22.16
N GLU A 35 -1.91 -3.27 21.97
CA GLU A 35 -2.71 -3.62 20.80
C GLU A 35 -4.01 -2.80 20.62
N ASP A 36 -4.52 -2.20 21.70
CA ASP A 36 -5.79 -1.47 21.73
C ASP A 36 -5.64 0.05 21.75
N ALA A 37 -4.42 0.58 21.60
CA ALA A 37 -4.14 2.00 21.77
C ALA A 37 -4.99 2.91 20.85
N ASP A 38 -5.17 2.51 19.60
CA ASP A 38 -6.02 3.20 18.63
C ASP A 38 -7.51 3.15 19.03
N LEU A 39 -7.96 2.06 19.63
CA LEU A 39 -9.33 1.90 20.10
C LEU A 39 -9.63 2.73 21.35
N LEU A 40 -8.63 2.93 22.24
CA LEU A 40 -8.78 3.73 23.45
C LEU A 40 -9.08 5.20 23.14
N GLN A 41 -8.73 5.68 21.96
CA GLN A 41 -9.05 7.02 21.48
C GLN A 41 -10.55 7.21 21.19
N ILE A 42 -11.33 6.14 21.08
CA ILE A 42 -12.78 6.19 20.81
C ILE A 42 -13.52 6.45 22.12
N PRO A 43 -14.20 7.61 22.30
CA PRO A 43 -14.83 7.96 23.58
C PRO A 43 -16.00 7.04 23.95
N ASN A 44 -16.79 6.60 22.96
CA ASN A 44 -17.97 5.79 23.19
C ASN A 44 -17.57 4.33 23.48
N PRO A 45 -17.84 3.80 24.70
CA PRO A 45 -17.43 2.45 25.09
C PRO A 45 -18.13 1.34 24.28
N ILE A 46 -19.37 1.56 23.82
CA ILE A 46 -20.11 0.58 23.01
C ILE A 46 -19.48 0.48 21.63
N GLN A 47 -19.17 1.60 20.99
CA GLN A 47 -18.49 1.62 19.70
C GLN A 47 -17.10 0.98 19.79
N ARG A 48 -16.35 1.27 20.87
CA ARG A 48 -15.06 0.66 21.16
C ARG A 48 -15.14 -0.85 21.28
N ALA A 49 -16.11 -1.35 22.07
CA ALA A 49 -16.32 -2.78 22.25
C ALA A 49 -16.74 -3.48 20.94
N ALA A 50 -17.64 -2.87 20.17
CA ALA A 50 -18.07 -3.39 18.88
C ALA A 50 -16.90 -3.47 17.89
N LEU A 51 -16.07 -2.42 17.80
CA LEU A 51 -14.90 -2.39 16.90
C LEU A 51 -13.83 -3.39 17.33
N ARG A 52 -13.59 -3.53 18.66
CA ARG A 52 -12.70 -4.57 19.20
C ARG A 52 -13.18 -5.97 18.82
N CYS A 53 -14.48 -6.25 18.98
CA CYS A 53 -15.07 -7.53 18.59
C CYS A 53 -14.91 -7.79 17.09
N TRP A 54 -15.19 -6.80 16.25
CA TRP A 54 -15.02 -6.89 14.82
C TRP A 54 -13.56 -7.17 14.44
N ARG A 55 -12.61 -6.37 14.96
CA ARG A 55 -11.18 -6.55 14.73
C ARG A 55 -10.73 -7.96 15.12
N HIS A 56 -11.13 -8.44 16.28
CA HIS A 56 -10.73 -9.74 16.81
C HIS A 56 -11.29 -10.93 16.02
N ARG A 57 -12.48 -10.80 15.42
CA ARG A 57 -13.16 -11.87 14.68
C ARG A 57 -12.85 -11.88 13.20
N PHE A 58 -12.69 -10.71 12.59
CA PHE A 58 -12.68 -10.57 11.15
C PHE A 58 -11.40 -9.95 10.61
N TRP A 59 -10.74 -9.04 11.35
CA TRP A 59 -9.62 -8.26 10.86
C TRP A 59 -8.26 -8.76 11.39
N MET A 60 -7.69 -8.16 12.42
CA MET A 60 -6.42 -8.57 13.02
C MET A 60 -6.57 -8.71 14.54
N ARG A 61 -6.50 -9.94 15.03
CA ARG A 61 -6.59 -10.21 16.46
C ARG A 61 -5.42 -9.61 17.24
N HIS A 62 -4.22 -9.79 16.71
CA HIS A 62 -2.96 -9.33 17.27
C HIS A 62 -2.26 -8.40 16.28
N PRO A 63 -2.65 -7.11 16.19
CA PRO A 63 -2.10 -6.20 15.19
C PRO A 63 -0.60 -5.95 15.37
N LEU A 64 -0.05 -6.09 16.58
CA LEU A 64 1.37 -5.92 16.88
C LEU A 64 2.20 -7.20 16.71
N GLY A 65 1.57 -8.34 16.42
CA GLY A 65 2.22 -9.66 16.32
C GLY A 65 2.70 -10.04 14.90
N ASN A 66 2.99 -9.07 14.03
CA ASN A 66 3.28 -9.34 12.62
C ASN A 66 4.77 -9.42 12.27
N ASN A 67 5.66 -9.04 13.20
CA ASN A 67 7.09 -8.90 12.92
C ASN A 67 7.75 -10.16 12.34
N ALA A 68 7.40 -11.35 12.86
CA ALA A 68 7.92 -12.61 12.36
C ALA A 68 7.49 -12.93 10.90
N LEU A 69 6.43 -12.31 10.41
CA LEU A 69 5.99 -12.50 9.02
C LEU A 69 6.93 -11.78 8.04
N LEU A 70 7.51 -10.64 8.47
CA LEU A 70 8.55 -9.96 7.70
C LEU A 70 9.79 -10.87 7.55
N ASP A 71 10.24 -11.52 8.63
CA ASP A 71 11.38 -12.41 8.57
C ASP A 71 11.16 -13.57 7.59
N ARG A 72 10.00 -14.20 7.68
CA ARG A 72 9.62 -15.27 6.75
C ARG A 72 9.50 -14.81 5.30
N PHE A 73 9.01 -13.60 5.08
CA PHE A 73 8.98 -13.03 3.73
C PHE A 73 10.39 -12.89 3.17
N LEU A 74 11.31 -12.34 3.96
CA LEU A 74 12.71 -12.16 3.55
C LEU A 74 13.37 -13.49 3.21
N GLU A 75 13.21 -14.50 4.07
CA GLU A 75 13.73 -15.86 3.86
C GLU A 75 13.14 -16.52 2.61
N GLN A 76 11.81 -16.44 2.42
CA GLN A 76 11.15 -17.04 1.26
C GLN A 76 11.49 -16.34 -0.04
N ALA A 77 11.64 -15.01 -0.03
CA ALA A 77 12.03 -14.24 -1.20
C ALA A 77 13.47 -14.58 -1.66
N GLU A 78 14.37 -14.83 -0.71
CA GLU A 78 15.71 -15.31 -0.98
C GLU A 78 15.68 -16.74 -1.56
N GLN A 79 14.95 -17.67 -0.94
CA GLN A 79 14.78 -19.04 -1.43
C GLN A 79 14.14 -19.10 -2.82
N ALA A 80 13.25 -18.16 -3.15
CA ALA A 80 12.66 -18.01 -4.48
C ALA A 80 13.60 -17.33 -5.49
N GLU A 81 14.81 -16.98 -5.09
CA GLU A 81 15.82 -16.29 -5.91
C GLU A 81 15.26 -14.97 -6.52
N CYS A 82 14.44 -14.24 -5.76
CA CYS A 82 13.93 -12.95 -6.19
C CYS A 82 15.08 -11.95 -6.29
N THR A 83 15.28 -11.39 -7.49
CA THR A 83 16.38 -10.46 -7.74
C THR A 83 16.11 -9.07 -7.16
N HIS A 84 14.85 -8.65 -7.08
CA HIS A 84 14.42 -7.34 -6.58
C HIS A 84 13.20 -7.50 -5.67
N ALA A 85 12.94 -6.48 -4.88
CA ALA A 85 11.71 -6.40 -4.08
C ALA A 85 11.00 -5.05 -4.29
N ILE A 86 9.67 -5.11 -4.30
CA ILE A 86 8.80 -3.94 -4.27
C ILE A 86 7.85 -4.09 -3.10
N VAL A 87 7.86 -3.13 -2.18
CA VAL A 87 6.94 -3.12 -1.04
C VAL A 87 5.93 -1.99 -1.24
N ASN A 88 4.67 -2.41 -1.33
CA ASN A 88 3.57 -1.55 -1.76
C ASN A 88 2.86 -0.82 -0.60
N GLY A 89 3.66 -0.28 0.38
CA GLY A 89 3.17 0.56 1.47
C GLY A 89 2.80 -0.18 2.75
N ASP A 90 2.47 0.60 3.77
CA ASP A 90 2.04 0.20 5.11
C ASP A 90 3.10 -0.61 5.87
N TYR A 91 4.23 0.08 6.15
CA TYR A 91 5.37 -0.50 6.86
C TYR A 91 5.12 -0.66 8.36
N ALA A 92 4.48 0.35 8.99
CA ALA A 92 4.24 0.40 10.42
C ALA A 92 2.82 0.00 10.80
N ALA A 93 2.62 -0.44 12.05
CA ALA A 93 1.30 -0.76 12.58
C ALA A 93 0.41 0.49 12.74
N ASP A 94 1.02 1.65 12.96
CA ASP A 94 0.37 2.97 13.14
C ASP A 94 -0.76 2.94 14.20
N THR A 95 -0.41 2.53 15.40
CA THR A 95 -1.36 2.44 16.54
C THR A 95 -1.83 3.81 17.06
N ALA A 96 -1.22 4.91 16.60
CA ALA A 96 -1.67 6.28 16.89
C ALA A 96 -2.62 6.84 15.83
N SER A 97 -2.70 6.24 14.65
CA SER A 97 -3.45 6.72 13.49
C SER A 97 -3.05 8.12 13.01
N LEU A 98 -1.79 8.52 13.24
CA LEU A 98 -1.20 9.80 12.85
C LEU A 98 -0.07 9.63 11.83
N GLY A 99 0.13 8.39 11.35
CA GLY A 99 1.22 8.07 10.46
C GLY A 99 2.59 8.33 11.10
N LEU A 100 3.56 8.61 10.26
CA LEU A 100 4.95 8.80 10.70
C LEU A 100 5.17 10.05 11.56
N SER A 101 4.18 10.93 11.76
CA SER A 101 4.28 12.03 12.73
C SER A 101 4.28 11.54 14.18
N ASP A 102 3.76 10.35 14.45
CA ASP A 102 3.87 9.68 15.75
C ASP A 102 5.25 9.00 15.89
N GLU A 103 5.88 9.15 17.06
CA GLU A 103 7.23 8.63 17.29
C GLU A 103 7.30 7.09 17.32
N GLY A 104 6.25 6.41 17.79
CA GLY A 104 6.19 4.96 17.80
C GLY A 104 6.04 4.41 16.37
N THR A 105 5.16 5.00 15.59
CA THR A 105 4.96 4.68 14.18
C THR A 105 6.21 4.96 13.36
N TRP A 106 6.88 6.09 13.64
CA TRP A 106 8.17 6.44 13.02
C TRP A 106 9.25 5.40 13.29
N GLU A 107 9.44 5.02 14.56
CA GLU A 107 10.40 3.97 14.95
C GLU A 107 10.11 2.66 14.23
N SER A 108 8.85 2.24 14.20
CA SER A 108 8.41 1.01 13.55
C SER A 108 8.73 0.99 12.05
N ALA A 109 8.40 2.08 11.36
CA ALA A 109 8.69 2.21 9.93
C ALA A 109 10.19 2.24 9.64
N CYS A 110 10.99 2.95 10.46
CA CYS A 110 12.44 2.96 10.33
C CYS A 110 13.03 1.56 10.47
N LEU A 111 12.61 0.80 11.48
CA LEU A 111 13.08 -0.57 11.70
C LEU A 111 12.68 -1.50 10.56
N CYS A 112 11.43 -1.42 10.09
CA CYS A 112 10.93 -2.20 8.98
C CYS A 112 11.73 -1.92 7.69
N VAL A 113 11.85 -0.66 7.31
CA VAL A 113 12.55 -0.24 6.08
C VAL A 113 14.05 -0.56 6.17
N HIS A 114 14.67 -0.41 7.35
CA HIS A 114 16.06 -0.81 7.56
C HIS A 114 16.27 -2.30 7.28
N ARG A 115 15.39 -3.18 7.78
CA ARG A 115 15.47 -4.62 7.56
C ARG A 115 15.33 -4.98 6.07
N LEU A 116 14.39 -4.35 5.38
CA LEU A 116 14.21 -4.51 3.93
C LEU A 116 15.46 -4.07 3.15
N ARG A 117 16.01 -2.90 3.50
CA ARG A 117 17.23 -2.37 2.85
C ARG A 117 18.45 -3.23 3.11
N LYS A 118 18.56 -3.83 4.30
CA LYS A 118 19.67 -4.74 4.64
C LYS A 118 19.72 -5.95 3.71
N VAL A 119 18.56 -6.48 3.28
CA VAL A 119 18.49 -7.66 2.40
C VAL A 119 18.59 -7.29 0.94
N PHE A 120 17.84 -6.29 0.50
CA PHE A 120 17.70 -5.99 -0.93
C PHE A 120 18.60 -4.83 -1.41
N GLY A 121 19.07 -3.95 -0.54
CA GLY A 121 19.90 -2.79 -0.91
C GLY A 121 19.26 -1.94 -2.00
N ASP A 122 19.99 -1.66 -3.08
CA ASP A 122 19.53 -0.85 -4.21
C ASP A 122 18.47 -1.56 -5.08
N ARG A 123 18.28 -2.86 -4.89
CA ARG A 123 17.27 -3.68 -5.55
C ARG A 123 15.87 -3.55 -4.91
N LEU A 124 15.73 -2.70 -3.90
CA LEU A 124 14.47 -2.42 -3.20
C LEU A 124 13.78 -1.19 -3.82
N ARG A 125 12.47 -1.31 -4.02
CA ARG A 125 11.60 -0.17 -4.34
C ARG A 125 10.47 -0.11 -3.32
N LEU A 126 10.18 1.09 -2.85
CA LEU A 126 9.22 1.32 -1.77
C LEU A 126 8.13 2.28 -2.24
N VAL A 127 6.87 1.98 -1.91
CA VAL A 127 5.70 2.81 -2.19
C VAL A 127 5.19 3.41 -0.89
N ILE A 128 4.68 4.62 -0.91
CA ILE A 128 4.07 5.25 0.27
C ILE A 128 2.63 4.75 0.38
N GLY A 129 2.28 4.08 1.48
CA GLY A 129 0.93 3.67 1.83
C GLY A 129 0.16 4.76 2.59
N ASP A 130 -1.02 4.43 3.06
CA ASP A 130 -1.85 5.35 3.83
C ASP A 130 -1.48 5.39 5.31
N HIS A 131 -0.95 4.33 5.87
CA HIS A 131 -0.44 4.29 7.24
C HIS A 131 0.80 5.18 7.43
N GLU A 132 1.62 5.38 6.40
CA GLU A 132 2.75 6.31 6.47
C GLU A 132 2.28 7.77 6.63
N LEU A 133 1.14 8.13 6.03
CA LEU A 133 0.64 9.50 6.02
C LEU A 133 -0.39 9.79 7.11
N GLY A 134 -0.89 8.76 7.76
CA GLY A 134 -1.93 8.77 8.78
C GLY A 134 -3.27 8.27 8.25
N LYS A 135 -3.91 7.42 9.01
CA LYS A 135 -5.20 6.85 8.67
C LYS A 135 -6.35 7.50 9.42
N LEU A 136 -7.54 7.42 8.87
CA LEU A 136 -8.76 7.80 9.56
C LEU A 136 -9.08 6.87 10.73
N SER A 137 -9.50 7.47 11.83
CA SER A 137 -10.29 6.75 12.83
C SER A 137 -11.66 6.38 12.26
N PHE A 138 -12.17 5.19 12.62
CA PHE A 138 -13.49 4.72 12.17
C PHE A 138 -14.64 5.66 12.55
N PHE A 139 -14.54 6.39 13.65
CA PHE A 139 -15.59 7.26 14.17
C PHE A 139 -15.27 8.76 14.09
N GLY A 140 -14.24 9.12 13.29
CA GLY A 140 -13.89 10.50 13.00
C GLY A 140 -13.18 11.23 14.14
N HIS A 141 -12.40 12.26 13.82
CA HIS A 141 -11.70 13.20 14.71
C HIS A 141 -10.37 12.73 15.32
N TYR A 142 -10.03 11.45 15.27
CA TYR A 142 -8.73 10.93 15.75
C TYR A 142 -7.93 10.40 14.58
N GLY A 143 -6.68 10.79 14.47
CA GLY A 143 -5.82 10.46 13.35
C GLY A 143 -5.92 11.45 12.20
N GLY A 144 -5.51 11.02 11.03
CA GLY A 144 -5.59 11.76 9.78
C GLY A 144 -4.24 12.20 9.21
N LEU A 145 -4.31 12.79 8.02
CA LEU A 145 -3.13 13.23 7.28
C LEU A 145 -2.39 14.37 7.98
N ARG A 146 -1.05 14.25 8.03
CA ARG A 146 -0.17 15.25 8.61
C ARG A 146 1.00 15.52 7.66
N LEU A 147 1.32 16.80 7.42
CA LEU A 147 2.51 17.17 6.64
C LEU A 147 3.80 16.69 7.27
N ALA A 148 3.88 16.65 8.59
CA ALA A 148 5.01 16.07 9.30
C ALA A 148 5.23 14.58 8.94
N SER A 149 4.15 13.81 8.73
CA SER A 149 4.23 12.42 8.25
C SER A 149 4.76 12.35 6.82
N TRP A 150 4.29 13.24 5.95
CA TRP A 150 4.81 13.37 4.59
C TRP A 150 6.31 13.67 4.56
N GLU A 151 6.76 14.62 5.37
CA GLU A 151 8.18 14.98 5.46
C GLU A 151 9.02 13.81 5.97
N ARG A 152 8.57 13.10 7.00
CA ARG A 152 9.27 11.91 7.51
C ARG A 152 9.29 10.79 6.47
N ALA A 153 8.20 10.55 5.73
CA ALA A 153 8.18 9.57 4.66
C ALA A 153 9.19 9.91 3.55
N THR A 154 9.16 11.14 3.06
CA THR A 154 9.93 11.54 1.87
C THR A 154 11.38 11.89 2.20
N LYS A 155 11.61 12.71 3.22
CA LYS A 155 12.96 13.16 3.61
C LYS A 155 13.64 12.21 4.60
N GLY A 156 12.88 11.69 5.56
CA GLY A 156 13.43 10.83 6.63
C GLY A 156 13.66 9.39 6.16
N LEU A 157 12.64 8.73 5.61
CA LEU A 157 12.78 7.38 5.06
C LEU A 157 13.28 7.38 3.61
N GLY A 158 13.32 8.52 2.91
CA GLY A 158 13.74 8.61 1.53
C GLY A 158 12.79 7.88 0.57
N LEU A 159 11.49 7.86 0.88
CA LEU A 159 10.48 7.27 0.00
C LEU A 159 10.15 8.24 -1.13
N ALA A 160 10.34 7.82 -2.37
CA ALA A 160 9.98 8.64 -3.52
C ALA A 160 8.45 8.65 -3.73
N PRO A 161 7.81 9.83 -3.84
CA PRO A 161 6.36 9.93 -4.08
C PRO A 161 5.91 9.28 -5.39
N VAL A 162 6.71 9.44 -6.42
CA VAL A 162 6.62 8.76 -7.73
C VAL A 162 7.98 8.16 -8.02
N TRP A 163 8.02 6.94 -8.51
CA TRP A 163 9.23 6.39 -9.10
C TRP A 163 8.89 5.64 -10.38
N VAL A 164 9.85 5.61 -11.29
CA VAL A 164 9.78 4.91 -12.56
C VAL A 164 10.95 3.95 -12.64
N TRP A 165 10.69 2.77 -13.16
CA TRP A 165 11.71 1.78 -13.46
C TRP A 165 11.39 1.11 -14.79
N ASP A 166 12.25 1.33 -15.77
CA ASP A 166 12.14 0.68 -17.07
C ASP A 166 12.79 -0.70 -17.04
N LEU A 167 12.05 -1.71 -17.48
CA LEU A 167 12.46 -3.10 -17.54
C LEU A 167 12.07 -3.69 -18.90
N GLY A 168 12.88 -3.51 -19.91
CA GLY A 168 12.59 -3.93 -21.28
C GLY A 168 11.30 -3.31 -21.81
N VAL A 169 10.33 -4.17 -22.20
CA VAL A 169 9.01 -3.72 -22.66
C VAL A 169 8.12 -3.16 -21.54
N TYR A 170 8.48 -3.39 -20.29
CA TYR A 170 7.69 -2.93 -19.14
C TYR A 170 8.24 -1.63 -18.58
N ARG A 171 7.34 -0.70 -18.27
CA ARG A 171 7.59 0.47 -17.43
C ARG A 171 6.83 0.30 -16.12
N LEU A 172 7.55 0.16 -15.03
CA LEU A 172 6.98 0.07 -13.69
C LEU A 172 6.89 1.47 -13.11
N ILE A 173 5.72 1.85 -12.62
CA ILE A 173 5.46 3.18 -12.05
C ILE A 173 4.78 3.01 -10.71
N ALA A 174 5.28 3.68 -9.67
CA ALA A 174 4.56 3.79 -8.41
C ALA A 174 4.05 5.20 -8.17
N VAL A 175 2.92 5.27 -7.49
CA VAL A 175 2.27 6.52 -7.10
C VAL A 175 1.89 6.50 -5.63
N THR A 176 1.90 7.66 -4.99
CA THR A 176 1.31 7.83 -3.66
C THR A 176 -0.21 7.96 -3.80
N SER A 177 -0.92 6.86 -3.59
CA SER A 177 -2.38 6.76 -3.78
C SER A 177 -3.16 7.81 -3.00
N THR A 178 -2.75 8.12 -1.77
CA THR A 178 -3.37 9.13 -0.92
C THR A 178 -3.32 10.53 -1.54
N LEU A 179 -2.20 10.92 -2.19
CA LEU A 179 -2.13 12.20 -2.91
C LEU A 179 -3.05 12.23 -4.13
N VAL A 180 -3.08 11.15 -4.90
CA VAL A 180 -3.98 11.05 -6.05
C VAL A 180 -5.44 11.20 -5.62
N ALA A 181 -5.85 10.45 -4.60
CA ALA A 181 -7.21 10.44 -4.05
C ALA A 181 -7.45 11.53 -2.98
N LEU A 182 -6.60 12.54 -2.88
CA LEU A 182 -6.66 13.59 -1.85
C LEU A 182 -8.06 14.21 -1.65
N PRO A 183 -8.89 14.43 -2.68
CA PRO A 183 -10.25 14.93 -2.49
C PRO A 183 -11.12 14.05 -1.56
N MET A 184 -10.86 12.74 -1.48
CA MET A 184 -11.55 11.82 -0.58
C MET A 184 -11.12 11.99 0.88
N PHE A 185 -9.93 12.53 1.12
CA PHE A 185 -9.30 12.71 2.43
C PHE A 185 -9.37 14.14 2.96
N ARG A 186 -10.16 15.01 2.33
CA ARG A 186 -10.20 16.45 2.69
C ARG A 186 -10.56 16.72 4.15
N ARG A 187 -11.37 15.84 4.76
CA ARG A 187 -11.75 15.92 6.19
C ARG A 187 -10.69 15.43 7.14
N ASP A 188 -9.69 14.72 6.61
CA ASP A 188 -8.60 14.11 7.39
C ASP A 188 -7.39 15.01 7.50
N MET A 189 -7.37 16.09 6.71
CA MET A 189 -6.31 17.09 6.72
C MET A 189 -6.62 18.19 7.74
N LEU A 190 -5.58 18.67 8.41
CA LEU A 190 -5.67 19.90 9.17
C LEU A 190 -6.01 21.06 8.22
N PRO A 191 -6.95 21.96 8.60
CA PRO A 191 -7.38 23.06 7.73
C PRO A 191 -6.23 23.91 7.21
N GLU A 192 -5.25 24.21 8.06
CA GLU A 192 -4.06 24.99 7.77
C GLU A 192 -3.08 24.31 6.82
N GLU A 193 -3.07 22.97 6.77
CA GLU A 193 -2.20 22.18 5.91
C GLU A 193 -2.78 21.99 4.49
N ARG A 194 -4.08 22.20 4.29
CA ARG A 194 -4.77 21.91 3.02
C ARG A 194 -4.13 22.54 1.78
N PRO A 195 -3.72 23.82 1.79
CA PRO A 195 -3.13 24.43 0.59
C PRO A 195 -1.86 23.71 0.14
N LEU A 196 -1.04 23.26 1.10
CA LEU A 196 0.20 22.54 0.79
C LEU A 196 -0.08 21.12 0.32
N TRP A 197 -1.06 20.42 0.89
CA TRP A 197 -1.49 19.11 0.39
C TRP A 197 -2.02 19.19 -1.05
N GLU A 198 -2.80 20.22 -1.38
CA GLU A 198 -3.31 20.45 -2.75
C GLU A 198 -2.16 20.77 -3.73
N HIS A 199 -1.16 21.53 -3.29
CA HIS A 199 0.07 21.76 -4.06
C HIS A 199 0.85 20.46 -4.31
N LEU A 200 1.09 19.66 -3.26
CA LEU A 200 1.78 18.36 -3.37
C LEU A 200 1.04 17.43 -4.33
N ARG A 201 -0.29 17.37 -4.26
CA ARG A 201 -1.10 16.61 -5.21
C ARG A 201 -0.88 17.06 -6.65
N ARG A 202 -0.91 18.35 -6.91
CA ARG A 202 -0.72 18.89 -8.27
C ARG A 202 0.64 18.49 -8.82
N VAL A 203 1.72 18.70 -8.08
CA VAL A 203 3.07 18.30 -8.47
C VAL A 203 3.15 16.79 -8.74
N HIS A 204 2.58 15.98 -7.85
CA HIS A 204 2.55 14.53 -7.99
C HIS A 204 1.85 14.06 -9.28
N LEU A 205 0.72 14.69 -9.66
CA LEU A 205 0.01 14.35 -10.88
C LEU A 205 0.76 14.82 -12.13
N GLU A 206 1.48 15.95 -12.07
CA GLU A 206 2.38 16.43 -13.14
C GLU A 206 3.56 15.47 -13.34
N GLU A 207 4.20 14.98 -12.25
CA GLU A 207 5.27 13.98 -12.30
C GLU A 207 4.79 12.66 -12.91
N LEU A 208 3.61 12.20 -12.52
CA LEU A 208 3.00 10.99 -13.09
C LEU A 208 2.71 11.16 -14.59
N ALA A 209 2.16 12.29 -15.00
CA ALA A 209 1.91 12.57 -16.42
C ALA A 209 3.21 12.56 -17.22
N ALA A 210 4.27 13.17 -16.69
CA ALA A 210 5.61 13.13 -17.30
C ALA A 210 6.18 11.72 -17.35
N ALA A 211 5.94 10.89 -16.35
CA ALA A 211 6.40 9.50 -16.31
C ALA A 211 5.76 8.61 -17.39
N LEU A 212 4.54 8.94 -17.81
CA LEU A 212 3.83 8.23 -18.87
C LEU A 212 4.19 8.73 -20.28
N GLN A 213 4.80 9.91 -20.41
CA GLN A 213 5.24 10.48 -21.68
C GLN A 213 6.76 10.30 -21.87
N PRO A 214 7.26 9.78 -23.01
CA PRO A 214 6.56 9.14 -24.11
C PRO A 214 6.53 7.61 -23.92
N LEU A 215 5.37 7.02 -23.72
CA LEU A 215 5.25 5.57 -23.69
C LEU A 215 5.07 5.03 -25.13
N ALA A 216 6.10 4.38 -25.67
CA ALA A 216 6.04 3.84 -27.02
C ALA A 216 4.89 2.80 -27.16
N PRO A 217 4.28 2.64 -28.36
CA PRO A 217 3.11 1.78 -28.56
C PRO A 217 3.31 0.30 -28.17
N HIS A 218 4.54 -0.21 -28.30
CA HIS A 218 4.87 -1.59 -27.95
C HIS A 218 5.15 -1.79 -26.45
N ARG A 219 5.30 -0.72 -25.68
CA ARG A 219 5.54 -0.79 -24.23
C ARG A 219 4.26 -1.04 -23.47
N ARG A 220 4.43 -1.69 -22.34
CA ARG A 220 3.40 -1.94 -21.32
C ARG A 220 3.81 -1.29 -20.01
N TRP A 221 2.84 -0.85 -19.24
CA TRP A 221 3.16 -0.32 -17.91
C TRP A 221 2.47 -1.11 -16.81
N ILE A 222 3.17 -1.17 -15.66
CA ILE A 222 2.70 -1.80 -14.42
C ILE A 222 2.63 -0.71 -13.38
N LEU A 223 1.45 -0.52 -12.81
CA LEU A 223 1.19 0.48 -11.78
C LEU A 223 1.27 -0.16 -10.39
N PHE A 224 2.00 0.47 -9.49
CA PHE A 224 1.98 0.20 -8.06
C PHE A 224 1.22 1.33 -7.36
N CYS A 225 0.05 1.00 -6.81
CA CYS A 225 -0.87 1.95 -6.21
C CYS A 225 -1.45 1.31 -4.95
N HIS A 226 -1.00 1.75 -3.77
CA HIS A 226 -1.37 1.08 -2.51
C HIS A 226 -2.90 0.99 -2.35
N ASP A 227 -3.61 2.13 -2.34
CA ASP A 227 -5.07 2.20 -2.18
C ASP A 227 -5.78 2.38 -3.54
N PRO A 228 -6.64 1.42 -3.95
CA PRO A 228 -7.37 1.49 -5.22
C PRO A 228 -8.38 2.65 -5.29
N THR A 229 -8.66 3.36 -4.20
CA THR A 229 -9.45 4.60 -4.18
C THR A 229 -8.86 5.67 -5.12
N ALA A 230 -7.57 5.59 -5.45
CA ALA A 230 -6.90 6.49 -6.38
C ALA A 230 -7.26 6.25 -7.86
N LEU A 231 -7.62 5.03 -8.23
CA LEU A 231 -7.78 4.64 -9.64
C LEU A 231 -8.82 5.45 -10.42
N PRO A 232 -10.00 5.80 -9.87
CA PRO A 232 -10.94 6.68 -10.55
C PRO A 232 -10.36 8.06 -10.89
N PHE A 233 -9.55 8.63 -9.97
CA PHE A 233 -8.88 9.91 -10.20
C PHE A 233 -7.78 9.80 -11.25
N LEU A 234 -7.07 8.68 -11.30
CA LEU A 234 -6.09 8.40 -12.35
C LEU A 234 -6.76 8.27 -13.72
N ALA A 235 -7.93 7.64 -13.81
CA ALA A 235 -8.68 7.50 -15.06
C ALA A 235 -9.14 8.85 -15.64
N GLU A 236 -9.24 9.90 -14.82
CA GLU A 236 -9.58 11.26 -15.26
C GLU A 236 -8.38 12.00 -15.89
N LEU A 237 -7.14 11.55 -15.60
CA LEU A 237 -5.94 12.20 -16.14
C LEU A 237 -5.77 11.89 -17.63
N PRO A 238 -5.62 12.91 -18.50
CA PRO A 238 -5.46 12.70 -19.95
C PRO A 238 -4.30 11.75 -20.28
N ALA A 239 -3.14 11.92 -19.65
CA ALA A 239 -1.96 11.07 -19.86
C ALA A 239 -2.22 9.60 -19.51
N VAL A 240 -2.96 9.32 -18.42
CA VAL A 240 -3.35 7.96 -18.04
C VAL A 240 -4.36 7.39 -19.02
N ARG A 241 -5.38 8.17 -19.36
CA ARG A 241 -6.46 7.75 -20.29
C ARG A 241 -5.93 7.33 -21.66
N GLN A 242 -4.95 8.06 -22.17
CA GLN A 242 -4.31 7.77 -23.47
C GLN A 242 -3.54 6.42 -23.48
N HIS A 243 -3.14 5.92 -22.29
CA HIS A 243 -2.32 4.72 -22.16
C HIS A 243 -3.00 3.59 -21.36
N LEU A 244 -4.32 3.66 -21.15
CA LEU A 244 -5.06 2.64 -20.38
C LEU A 244 -5.00 1.26 -21.04
N ASP A 245 -5.00 1.18 -22.36
CA ASP A 245 -4.89 -0.06 -23.13
C ASP A 245 -3.52 -0.73 -22.97
N GLN A 246 -2.47 0.05 -22.66
CA GLN A 246 -1.11 -0.40 -22.41
C GLN A 246 -0.87 -0.87 -20.96
N VAL A 247 -1.84 -0.70 -20.05
CA VAL A 247 -1.75 -1.25 -18.68
C VAL A 247 -1.62 -2.76 -18.76
N ALA A 248 -0.50 -3.32 -18.29
CA ALA A 248 -0.35 -4.76 -18.14
C ALA A 248 -0.95 -5.25 -16.83
N LEU A 249 -0.75 -4.50 -15.77
CA LEU A 249 -1.11 -4.86 -14.40
C LEU A 249 -1.14 -3.62 -13.51
N THR A 250 -2.08 -3.57 -12.57
CA THR A 250 -2.02 -2.68 -11.40
C THR A 250 -1.95 -3.52 -10.13
N VAL A 251 -0.90 -3.31 -9.36
CA VAL A 251 -0.70 -3.95 -8.04
C VAL A 251 -1.26 -3.02 -6.96
N ILE A 252 -2.23 -3.51 -6.22
CA ILE A 252 -2.78 -2.81 -5.05
C ILE A 252 -2.46 -3.57 -3.75
N GLY A 253 -2.45 -2.86 -2.62
CA GLY A 253 -2.46 -3.39 -1.24
C GLY A 253 -3.75 -3.02 -0.53
N HIS A 254 -3.66 -2.48 0.71
CA HIS A 254 -4.72 -1.84 1.50
C HIS A 254 -5.94 -2.71 1.84
N LEU A 255 -6.42 -3.52 0.92
CA LEU A 255 -7.57 -4.39 1.11
C LEU A 255 -7.22 -5.69 1.86
N HIS A 256 -5.95 -5.94 2.12
CA HIS A 256 -5.36 -7.09 2.82
C HIS A 256 -5.65 -8.46 2.21
N SER A 257 -6.83 -8.69 1.61
CA SER A 257 -7.21 -10.02 1.19
C SER A 257 -8.04 -10.06 -0.09
N PRO A 258 -7.93 -11.14 -0.88
CA PRO A 258 -8.77 -11.36 -2.05
C PRO A 258 -10.27 -11.36 -1.75
N LEU A 259 -10.66 -11.77 -0.54
CA LEU A 259 -12.06 -11.75 -0.10
C LEU A 259 -12.60 -10.33 -0.03
N ILE A 260 -11.80 -9.38 0.49
CA ILE A 260 -12.21 -7.97 0.56
C ILE A 260 -12.27 -7.36 -0.84
N LEU A 261 -11.31 -7.66 -1.71
CA LEU A 261 -11.34 -7.22 -3.11
C LEU A 261 -12.60 -7.75 -3.83
N TRP A 262 -12.93 -9.03 -3.65
CA TRP A 262 -14.14 -9.63 -4.24
C TRP A 262 -15.42 -8.95 -3.73
N LYS A 263 -15.52 -8.71 -2.41
CA LYS A 263 -16.64 -7.94 -1.82
C LYS A 263 -16.72 -6.53 -2.39
N SER A 264 -15.60 -5.87 -2.61
CA SER A 264 -15.57 -4.53 -3.20
C SER A 264 -16.11 -4.53 -4.64
N TRP A 265 -15.83 -5.56 -5.41
CA TRP A 265 -16.42 -5.71 -6.75
C TRP A 265 -17.91 -6.01 -6.72
N LEU A 266 -18.38 -6.83 -5.78
CA LEU A 266 -19.79 -7.11 -5.60
C LEU A 266 -20.58 -5.86 -5.22
N LEU A 267 -19.99 -4.97 -4.43
CA LEU A 267 -20.56 -3.72 -3.97
C LEU A 267 -20.27 -2.54 -4.92
N ALA A 268 -19.62 -2.79 -6.07
CA ALA A 268 -19.32 -1.73 -7.03
C ALA A 268 -20.62 -1.08 -7.55
N GLY A 269 -20.63 0.25 -7.54
CA GLY A 269 -21.82 1.03 -7.93
C GLY A 269 -22.82 1.29 -6.81
N MET A 270 -22.58 0.82 -5.58
CA MET A 270 -23.47 1.06 -4.44
C MET A 270 -23.66 2.58 -4.18
N PRO A 271 -24.82 3.00 -3.64
CA PRO A 271 -25.02 4.40 -3.24
C PRO A 271 -24.04 4.84 -2.15
N ARG A 272 -23.63 6.12 -2.21
CA ARG A 272 -22.80 6.72 -1.15
C ARG A 272 -23.60 6.84 0.15
N VAL A 273 -23.10 6.25 1.22
CA VAL A 273 -23.74 6.24 2.55
C VAL A 273 -23.15 7.37 3.40
N ARG A 274 -23.92 8.44 3.62
CA ARG A 274 -23.45 9.68 4.31
C ARG A 274 -23.77 9.71 5.81
N ARG A 275 -24.69 8.87 6.30
CA ARG A 275 -25.26 8.99 7.66
C ARG A 275 -24.57 8.14 8.73
N LEU A 276 -23.63 7.27 8.32
CA LEU A 276 -22.97 6.32 9.22
C LEU A 276 -21.52 6.70 9.57
N GLY A 277 -21.13 7.96 9.37
CA GLY A 277 -19.81 8.47 9.69
C GLY A 277 -18.87 8.59 8.48
N VAL A 278 -17.75 9.32 8.68
CA VAL A 278 -16.83 9.71 7.61
C VAL A 278 -16.19 8.50 6.93
N SER A 279 -15.78 7.48 7.71
CA SER A 279 -15.15 6.27 7.15
C SER A 279 -16.11 5.47 6.28
N VAL A 280 -17.38 5.34 6.67
CA VAL A 280 -18.40 4.64 5.87
C VAL A 280 -18.73 5.44 4.61
N GLU A 281 -18.80 6.77 4.71
CA GLU A 281 -19.01 7.66 3.56
C GLU A 281 -17.87 7.50 2.55
N ARG A 282 -16.62 7.48 3.01
CA ARG A 282 -15.44 7.29 2.16
C ARG A 282 -15.44 5.91 1.50
N MET A 283 -15.63 4.85 2.30
CA MET A 283 -15.66 3.49 1.79
C MET A 283 -16.76 3.29 0.74
N SER A 284 -17.99 3.74 1.02
CA SER A 284 -19.10 3.63 0.05
C SER A 284 -18.87 4.50 -1.19
N GLY A 285 -18.21 5.65 -1.04
CA GLY A 285 -17.79 6.49 -2.16
C GLY A 285 -16.75 5.80 -3.06
N ALA A 286 -15.77 5.13 -2.48
CA ALA A 286 -14.78 4.33 -3.22
C ALA A 286 -15.44 3.13 -3.93
N LEU A 287 -16.32 2.39 -3.24
CA LEU A 287 -17.05 1.26 -3.81
C LEU A 287 -17.98 1.67 -4.96
N ARG A 288 -18.59 2.85 -4.88
CA ARG A 288 -19.39 3.39 -5.99
C ARG A 288 -18.60 3.47 -7.29
N GLN A 289 -17.31 3.78 -7.22
CA GLN A 289 -16.43 3.96 -8.37
C GLN A 289 -15.60 2.70 -8.69
N ALA A 290 -15.75 1.61 -7.94
CA ALA A 290 -14.92 0.42 -8.08
C ALA A 290 -15.03 -0.26 -9.47
N ALA A 291 -16.08 0.01 -10.25
CA ALA A 291 -16.19 -0.47 -11.62
C ALA A 291 -15.03 0.00 -12.53
N VAL A 292 -14.44 1.18 -12.23
CA VAL A 292 -13.29 1.73 -12.95
C VAL A 292 -12.04 0.86 -12.76
N TRP A 293 -11.92 0.14 -11.64
CA TRP A 293 -10.74 -0.70 -11.36
C TRP A 293 -10.50 -1.78 -12.41
N LYS A 294 -11.54 -2.25 -13.11
CA LYS A 294 -11.42 -3.25 -14.19
C LYS A 294 -10.54 -2.76 -15.35
N GLN A 295 -10.58 -1.46 -15.66
CA GLN A 295 -9.80 -0.87 -16.74
C GLN A 295 -8.29 -0.90 -16.42
N PHE A 296 -7.94 -0.90 -15.13
CA PHE A 296 -6.57 -0.94 -14.63
C PHE A 296 -6.01 -2.35 -14.44
N ARG A 297 -6.76 -3.41 -14.77
CA ARG A 297 -6.32 -4.81 -14.60
C ARG A 297 -5.76 -5.08 -13.19
N VAL A 298 -6.53 -4.69 -12.19
CA VAL A 298 -6.14 -4.72 -10.78
C VAL A 298 -5.90 -6.15 -10.29
N ARG A 299 -4.75 -6.36 -9.61
CA ARG A 299 -4.46 -7.53 -8.78
C ARG A 299 -4.04 -7.09 -7.38
N LEU A 300 -4.50 -7.81 -6.39
CA LEU A 300 -4.15 -7.56 -5.00
C LEU A 300 -2.86 -8.28 -4.66
N CYS A 301 -1.86 -7.53 -4.15
CA CYS A 301 -0.80 -8.10 -3.33
C CYS A 301 -1.40 -8.36 -1.93
N PRO A 302 -1.49 -9.61 -1.48
CA PRO A 302 -2.05 -9.89 -0.16
C PRO A 302 -1.17 -9.24 0.91
N SER A 303 -1.80 -8.78 2.00
CA SER A 303 -1.08 -8.27 3.15
C SER A 303 -0.17 -9.35 3.75
N LEU A 304 1.05 -8.99 4.16
CA LEU A 304 1.88 -9.90 4.97
C LEU A 304 1.16 -10.25 6.27
N ALA A 305 0.53 -9.27 6.91
CA ALA A 305 -0.25 -9.47 8.13
C ALA A 305 -1.51 -10.32 7.91
N GLY A 306 -2.06 -10.31 6.69
CA GLY A 306 -3.30 -11.01 6.36
C GLY A 306 -4.51 -10.45 7.12
N ILE A 307 -5.59 -11.22 7.13
CA ILE A 307 -6.77 -10.97 7.97
C ILE A 307 -7.11 -12.20 8.80
N GLN A 308 -7.72 -11.99 9.97
CA GLN A 308 -8.07 -13.06 10.89
C GLN A 308 -9.03 -14.09 10.26
N LEU A 309 -9.98 -13.61 9.46
CA LEU A 309 -10.98 -14.46 8.81
C LEU A 309 -10.36 -15.49 7.86
N GLU A 310 -9.29 -15.13 7.17
CA GLU A 310 -8.57 -16.03 6.23
C GLU A 310 -7.38 -16.75 6.88
N ARG A 311 -7.08 -16.47 8.14
CA ARG A 311 -6.01 -17.11 8.93
C ARG A 311 -4.62 -17.06 8.30
N GLY A 312 -4.32 -16.04 7.54
CA GLY A 312 -3.01 -15.88 6.94
C GLY A 312 -2.91 -14.68 6.03
N GLY A 313 -1.69 -14.38 5.67
CA GLY A 313 -1.30 -13.39 4.69
C GLY A 313 -0.45 -14.02 3.60
N GLY A 314 0.36 -13.21 2.93
CA GLY A 314 1.25 -13.70 1.89
C GLY A 314 1.98 -12.58 1.18
N TRP A 315 2.76 -13.00 0.20
CA TRP A 315 3.47 -12.13 -0.71
C TRP A 315 3.37 -12.70 -2.14
N VAL A 316 3.81 -11.94 -3.13
CA VAL A 316 3.71 -12.34 -4.53
C VAL A 316 5.09 -12.39 -5.18
N GLU A 317 5.37 -13.47 -5.88
CA GLU A 317 6.44 -13.56 -6.86
C GLU A 317 5.87 -13.12 -8.21
N LEU A 318 6.35 -11.96 -8.69
CA LEU A 318 6.04 -11.46 -10.02
C LEU A 318 7.23 -11.74 -10.95
N GLU A 319 7.01 -12.58 -11.96
CA GLU A 319 8.02 -12.90 -12.97
C GLU A 319 7.74 -12.11 -14.25
N LEU A 320 8.71 -11.32 -14.70
CA LEU A 320 8.63 -10.53 -15.92
C LEU A 320 9.65 -11.01 -16.94
N SER A 321 9.26 -11.04 -18.22
CA SER A 321 10.20 -11.16 -19.34
C SER A 321 10.46 -9.79 -19.95
N PRO A 322 11.67 -9.22 -19.82
CA PRO A 322 12.00 -7.91 -20.38
C PRO A 322 11.78 -7.82 -21.90
N ALA A 323 11.90 -8.93 -22.62
CA ALA A 323 11.62 -9.00 -24.06
C ALA A 323 10.13 -8.98 -24.41
N GLY A 324 9.25 -9.27 -23.41
CA GLY A 324 7.80 -9.34 -23.65
C GLY A 324 7.35 -10.56 -24.47
N ASP A 325 8.23 -11.54 -24.66
CA ASP A 325 8.01 -12.77 -25.43
C ASP A 325 7.05 -13.75 -24.74
N ARG A 326 6.78 -13.54 -23.45
CA ARG A 326 5.91 -14.38 -22.63
C ARG A 326 5.04 -13.53 -21.71
N PRO A 327 3.86 -14.03 -21.30
CA PRO A 327 3.06 -13.37 -20.28
C PRO A 327 3.80 -13.35 -18.94
N PHE A 328 3.50 -12.35 -18.10
CA PHE A 328 4.07 -12.29 -16.78
C PHE A 328 3.55 -13.42 -15.87
N GLY A 329 4.43 -13.95 -15.02
CA GLY A 329 4.08 -14.90 -13.96
C GLY A 329 3.58 -14.17 -12.72
N TRP A 330 2.55 -14.71 -12.05
CA TRP A 330 2.02 -14.20 -10.79
C TRP A 330 1.77 -15.38 -9.85
N ARG A 331 2.61 -15.55 -8.85
CA ARG A 331 2.53 -16.63 -7.87
C ARG A 331 2.37 -16.06 -6.47
N VAL A 332 1.33 -16.49 -5.75
CA VAL A 332 1.08 -16.08 -4.37
C VAL A 332 1.71 -17.11 -3.42
N HIS A 333 2.60 -16.65 -2.56
CA HIS A 333 3.20 -17.40 -1.47
C HIS A 333 2.46 -17.08 -0.17
N LYS A 334 1.85 -18.11 0.44
CA LYS A 334 1.09 -17.93 1.68
C LYS A 334 1.98 -17.94 2.90
N LEU A 335 1.76 -16.97 3.78
CA LEU A 335 2.36 -16.89 5.10
C LEU A 335 1.29 -17.23 6.15
N ARG A 336 1.52 -18.26 6.94
CA ARG A 336 0.64 -18.61 8.07
C ARG A 336 1.28 -18.13 9.37
N ARG A 337 0.51 -17.53 10.25
CA ARG A 337 0.93 -17.34 11.64
C ARG A 337 1.10 -18.72 12.28
N GLU A 338 2.20 -18.96 12.97
CA GLU A 338 2.28 -20.10 13.85
C GLU A 338 1.22 -19.92 14.95
N SER A 339 0.36 -20.92 15.10
CA SER A 339 -0.43 -20.99 16.31
C SER A 339 0.56 -21.07 17.47
N ALA A 340 0.56 -20.06 18.35
CA ALA A 340 1.29 -20.18 19.60
C ALA A 340 0.85 -21.52 20.23
N ARG A 341 1.76 -22.51 20.24
CA ARG A 341 1.55 -23.70 21.07
C ARG A 341 1.53 -23.18 22.49
N VAL A 342 0.34 -23.05 23.04
CA VAL A 342 0.17 -22.88 24.47
C VAL A 342 0.78 -24.12 25.09
N HIS A 343 2.02 -24.02 25.54
CA HIS A 343 2.55 -24.98 26.50
C HIS A 343 1.67 -24.82 27.76
N ARG A 344 0.73 -25.74 27.90
CA ARG A 344 -0.02 -25.95 29.13
C ARG A 344 0.89 -26.60 30.18
#